data_b81cb259542bfb17375d476afab1fe35
#
_entry.id   b81cb259542bfb17375d476afab1fe35
#
_cell.length_a   1.000
_cell.length_b   1.000
_cell.length_c   1.000
_cell.angle_alpha   90.00
_cell.angle_beta   90.00
_cell.angle_gamma   90.00
#
_symmetry.space_group_name_H-M   'P 1'
#
loop_
_entity.id
_entity.type
_entity.pdbx_description
1 polymer ?
#
loop_
_entity_poly.entity_id
_entity_poly.type
_entity_poly.pdbx_seq_one_letter_code
_entity_poly.pdbx_strand_id
1 'polypeptide(L)'
;MKIFVAFLILFIYSFAVEVESPLELDIDISKFKVASLTDQIILVIPPNYTTTSAMLYFYVKEENQWKEYLQAEAYIGKNGLGKEKEGDGKTPVGVYQFNAYFGIKDNPGTNLPYVKVNVSHYWDGDSDSDRYNQMVNYETYKDFSTDESEHLIEIDPGYEYAMNINWNKDGIPKKGSAIFLHCFTRNKYTAGCVAIHYLNLAEIYRKINDNCYIIIDTKDNMTRYYD
;
A
#
# COMPACT_ATOMS: atom_id res chain seq x y z
N MET A 1 19.50 33.33 69.70
CA MET A 1 18.48 32.58 68.96
C MET A 1 19.06 32.36 67.56
N LYS A 2 19.63 31.16 67.29
CA LYS A 2 20.26 30.83 66.01
C LYS A 2 19.23 30.10 65.16
N ILE A 3 18.87 30.68 64.03
CA ILE A 3 17.96 30.11 63.05
C ILE A 3 18.77 29.18 62.15
N PHE A 4 18.46 27.85 62.20
CA PHE A 4 19.01 26.87 61.24
C PHE A 4 18.08 26.87 60.04
N VAL A 5 18.60 27.27 58.86
CA VAL A 5 17.93 27.11 57.58
C VAL A 5 18.40 25.77 57.00
N ALA A 6 17.51 24.80 56.96
CA ALA A 6 17.77 23.49 56.30
C ALA A 6 17.50 23.66 54.79
N PHE A 7 18.52 23.50 53.99
CA PHE A 7 18.39 23.39 52.53
C PHE A 7 17.97 21.96 52.17
N LEU A 8 16.75 21.82 51.66
CA LEU A 8 16.25 20.55 51.10
C LEU A 8 16.72 20.46 49.64
N ILE A 9 17.70 19.62 49.37
CA ILE A 9 18.15 19.30 47.98
C ILE A 9 17.21 18.25 47.39
N LEU A 10 16.35 18.67 46.47
CA LEU A 10 15.50 17.76 45.69
C LEU A 10 16.37 17.14 44.60
N PHE A 11 16.68 15.86 44.67
CA PHE A 11 17.25 15.09 43.59
C PHE A 11 16.15 14.75 42.59
N ILE A 12 16.11 15.43 41.45
CA ILE A 12 15.27 15.06 40.29
C ILE A 12 15.99 13.95 39.56
N TYR A 13 15.54 12.70 39.74
CA TYR A 13 15.93 11.61 38.87
C TYR A 13 15.23 11.76 37.51
N SER A 14 15.97 12.21 36.50
CA SER A 14 15.51 12.15 35.11
C SER A 14 15.64 10.71 34.64
N PHE A 15 14.53 10.01 34.55
CA PHE A 15 14.48 8.76 33.79
C PHE A 15 14.50 9.11 32.31
N ALA A 16 15.64 8.94 31.66
CA ALA A 16 15.70 8.90 30.21
C ALA A 16 14.98 7.63 29.76
N VAL A 17 13.79 7.78 29.20
CA VAL A 17 13.17 6.70 28.41
C VAL A 17 14.02 6.57 27.17
N GLU A 18 14.83 5.52 27.06
CA GLU A 18 15.42 5.12 25.78
C GLU A 18 14.26 4.79 24.85
N VAL A 19 13.96 5.70 23.94
CA VAL A 19 13.11 5.42 22.79
C VAL A 19 13.95 4.50 21.92
N GLU A 20 13.63 3.20 21.91
CA GLU A 20 14.21 2.28 20.94
C GLU A 20 14.01 2.90 19.57
N SER A 21 15.11 3.13 18.84
CA SER A 21 15.05 3.57 17.46
C SER A 21 14.20 2.54 16.68
N PRO A 22 13.33 2.96 15.75
CA PRO A 22 12.63 2.04 14.88
C PRO A 22 13.64 1.04 14.33
N LEU A 23 13.32 -0.26 14.41
CA LEU A 23 14.19 -1.34 13.87
C LEU A 23 14.46 -0.99 12.40
N GLU A 24 15.66 -0.55 12.12
CA GLU A 24 16.10 -0.26 10.76
C GLU A 24 15.94 -1.52 9.92
N LEU A 25 15.22 -1.41 8.82
CA LEU A 25 14.99 -2.54 7.93
C LEU A 25 16.33 -2.87 7.25
N ASP A 26 16.98 -3.97 7.66
CA ASP A 26 18.24 -4.45 7.08
C ASP A 26 18.00 -5.02 5.67
N ILE A 27 17.65 -4.13 4.73
CA ILE A 27 17.44 -4.41 3.30
C ILE A 27 18.12 -3.28 2.50
N ASP A 28 19.07 -3.67 1.65
CA ASP A 28 19.74 -2.73 0.76
C ASP A 28 18.90 -2.49 -0.49
N ILE A 29 18.19 -1.35 -0.52
CA ILE A 29 17.29 -0.96 -1.60
C ILE A 29 18.03 -0.84 -2.94
N SER A 30 19.31 -0.48 -2.93
CA SER A 30 20.11 -0.30 -4.15
C SER A 30 20.35 -1.60 -4.92
N LYS A 31 20.20 -2.75 -4.26
CA LYS A 31 20.40 -4.09 -4.86
C LYS A 31 19.19 -4.62 -5.62
N PHE A 32 18.02 -4.04 -5.44
CA PHE A 32 16.87 -4.48 -6.23
C PHE A 32 17.09 -4.21 -7.72
N LYS A 33 16.78 -5.19 -8.57
CA LYS A 33 16.85 -5.05 -10.05
C LYS A 33 16.17 -3.79 -10.56
N VAL A 34 15.03 -3.45 -9.95
CA VAL A 34 14.26 -2.26 -10.30
C VAL A 34 14.90 -0.94 -9.82
N ALA A 35 15.86 -0.97 -8.91
CA ALA A 35 16.54 0.24 -8.40
C ALA A 35 17.36 0.98 -9.48
N SER A 36 17.66 0.32 -10.60
CA SER A 36 18.27 0.94 -11.77
C SER A 36 17.25 1.58 -12.71
N LEU A 37 15.96 1.27 -12.54
CA LEU A 37 14.85 1.71 -13.43
C LEU A 37 14.02 2.84 -12.83
N THR A 38 14.10 3.04 -11.49
CA THR A 38 13.26 3.99 -10.76
C THR A 38 14.04 4.72 -9.68
N ASP A 39 13.48 5.80 -9.19
CA ASP A 39 13.88 6.51 -7.97
C ASP A 39 12.89 6.32 -6.80
N GLN A 40 11.88 5.44 -6.96
CA GLN A 40 10.85 5.20 -5.96
C GLN A 40 10.47 3.72 -5.83
N ILE A 41 10.59 3.17 -4.63
CA ILE A 41 10.24 1.77 -4.34
C ILE A 41 9.40 1.72 -3.07
N ILE A 42 8.27 1.03 -3.14
CA ILE A 42 7.46 0.64 -1.99
C ILE A 42 7.73 -0.84 -1.70
N LEU A 43 8.02 -1.17 -0.44
CA LEU A 43 8.10 -2.54 0.04
C LEU A 43 6.89 -2.84 0.92
N VAL A 44 6.27 -4.00 0.76
CA VAL A 44 5.23 -4.52 1.67
C VAL A 44 5.73 -5.84 2.23
N ILE A 45 6.01 -5.85 3.53
CA ILE A 45 6.72 -6.93 4.21
C ILE A 45 5.87 -7.48 5.35
N PRO A 46 5.12 -8.57 5.14
CA PRO A 46 4.54 -9.34 6.23
C PRO A 46 5.60 -10.22 6.91
N PRO A 47 5.41 -10.57 8.20
CA PRO A 47 6.34 -11.45 8.93
C PRO A 47 6.43 -12.86 8.33
N ASN A 48 5.36 -13.36 7.72
CA ASN A 48 5.30 -14.65 7.04
C ASN A 48 4.13 -14.71 6.04
N TYR A 49 3.99 -15.83 5.32
CA TYR A 49 3.00 -16.01 4.24
C TYR A 49 1.55 -16.15 4.70
N THR A 50 1.28 -16.34 5.99
CA THR A 50 -0.08 -16.63 6.51
C THR A 50 -0.66 -15.51 7.37
N THR A 51 0.11 -14.47 7.67
CA THR A 51 -0.38 -13.31 8.44
C THR A 51 -1.19 -12.36 7.57
N THR A 52 -2.05 -11.58 8.22
CA THR A 52 -2.84 -10.52 7.58
C THR A 52 -2.24 -9.13 7.79
N SER A 53 -1.24 -9.00 8.64
CA SER A 53 -0.53 -7.76 8.93
C SER A 53 0.81 -7.70 8.19
N ALA A 54 1.22 -6.50 7.81
CA ALA A 54 2.50 -6.22 7.16
C ALA A 54 3.00 -4.83 7.58
N MET A 55 4.26 -4.54 7.27
CA MET A 55 4.76 -3.17 7.25
C MET A 55 4.96 -2.74 5.80
N LEU A 56 4.56 -1.51 5.51
CA LEU A 56 4.84 -0.84 4.26
C LEU A 56 5.96 0.16 4.49
N TYR A 57 6.96 0.16 3.61
CA TYR A 57 8.06 1.12 3.57
C TYR A 57 8.09 1.79 2.21
N PHE A 58 8.16 3.11 2.16
CA PHE A 58 8.32 3.86 0.94
C PHE A 58 9.69 4.51 0.90
N TYR A 59 10.49 4.12 -0.07
CA TYR A 59 11.84 4.64 -0.30
C TYR A 59 11.86 5.56 -1.52
N VAL A 60 12.61 6.64 -1.40
CA VAL A 60 12.85 7.61 -2.47
C VAL A 60 14.34 7.80 -2.64
N LYS A 61 14.81 7.86 -3.87
CA LYS A 61 16.22 8.11 -4.19
C LYS A 61 16.41 9.63 -4.37
N GLU A 62 17.16 10.22 -3.46
CA GLU A 62 17.53 11.65 -3.46
C GLU A 62 19.06 11.75 -3.46
N GLU A 63 19.63 12.58 -4.33
CA GLU A 63 21.10 12.76 -4.44
C GLU A 63 21.86 11.43 -4.60
N ASN A 64 21.30 10.49 -5.38
CA ASN A 64 21.80 9.13 -5.58
C ASN A 64 21.81 8.23 -4.32
N GLN A 65 21.11 8.62 -3.26
CA GLN A 65 20.97 7.83 -2.04
C GLN A 65 19.51 7.43 -1.83
N TRP A 66 19.27 6.17 -1.48
CA TRP A 66 17.96 5.70 -1.07
C TRP A 66 17.68 6.11 0.37
N LYS A 67 16.57 6.82 0.58
CA LYS A 67 16.10 7.26 1.90
C LYS A 67 14.71 6.72 2.14
N GLU A 68 14.45 6.23 3.35
CA GLU A 68 13.10 5.93 3.78
C GLU A 68 12.31 7.25 3.89
N TYR A 69 11.25 7.35 3.12
CA TYR A 69 10.37 8.52 3.14
C TYR A 69 9.19 8.33 4.10
N LEU A 70 8.64 7.09 4.16
CA LEU A 70 7.50 6.76 4.98
C LEU A 70 7.52 5.29 5.37
N GLN A 71 7.13 5.02 6.62
CA GLN A 71 6.84 3.69 7.14
C GLN A 71 5.41 3.67 7.67
N ALA A 72 4.65 2.60 7.40
CA ALA A 72 3.27 2.47 7.84
C ALA A 72 2.89 1.01 8.15
N GLU A 73 2.01 0.83 9.14
CA GLU A 73 1.30 -0.44 9.30
C GLU A 73 0.42 -0.70 8.08
N ALA A 74 0.35 -1.96 7.66
CA ALA A 74 -0.46 -2.40 6.54
C ALA A 74 -1.23 -3.68 6.87
N TYR A 75 -2.38 -3.85 6.21
CA TYR A 75 -3.11 -5.11 6.18
C TYR A 75 -3.11 -5.67 4.76
N ILE A 76 -3.02 -7.00 4.67
CA ILE A 76 -3.00 -7.75 3.41
C ILE A 76 -4.13 -8.79 3.38
N GLY A 77 -4.14 -9.63 2.38
CA GLY A 77 -5.18 -10.64 2.19
C GLY A 77 -5.48 -11.49 3.42
N LYS A 78 -6.75 -11.79 3.68
CA LYS A 78 -7.21 -12.63 4.81
C LYS A 78 -6.56 -14.01 4.88
N ASN A 79 -6.03 -14.49 3.76
CA ASN A 79 -5.30 -15.75 3.63
C ASN A 79 -3.80 -15.54 3.37
N GLY A 80 -3.26 -14.34 3.69
CA GLY A 80 -1.85 -13.98 3.57
C GLY A 80 -1.40 -13.71 2.14
N LEU A 81 -0.21 -14.18 1.79
CA LEU A 81 0.45 -13.99 0.50
C LEU A 81 0.23 -15.16 -0.46
N GLY A 82 0.59 -14.95 -1.73
CA GLY A 82 0.63 -15.99 -2.77
C GLY A 82 -0.68 -16.11 -3.55
N LYS A 83 -1.23 -14.96 -4.01
CA LYS A 83 -2.41 -14.94 -4.88
C LYS A 83 -2.19 -15.70 -6.17
N GLU A 84 -3.16 -16.55 -6.54
CA GLU A 84 -3.13 -17.35 -7.75
C GLU A 84 -4.41 -17.19 -8.59
N LYS A 85 -5.55 -16.94 -7.94
CA LYS A 85 -6.86 -16.89 -8.60
C LYS A 85 -7.82 -15.92 -7.93
N GLU A 86 -8.93 -15.66 -8.61
CA GLU A 86 -10.06 -14.89 -8.08
C GLU A 86 -10.57 -15.49 -6.77
N GLY A 87 -10.93 -14.64 -5.81
CA GLY A 87 -11.57 -15.03 -4.55
C GLY A 87 -10.69 -15.82 -3.56
N ASP A 88 -9.39 -16.03 -3.82
CA ASP A 88 -8.50 -16.80 -2.92
C ASP A 88 -8.15 -16.08 -1.62
N GLY A 89 -8.45 -14.79 -1.52
CA GLY A 89 -8.20 -13.97 -0.34
C GLY A 89 -6.72 -13.72 -0.04
N LYS A 90 -5.86 -13.88 -1.02
CA LYS A 90 -4.41 -13.71 -0.90
C LYS A 90 -3.91 -12.47 -1.63
N THR A 91 -2.87 -11.85 -1.09
CA THR A 91 -2.14 -10.77 -1.74
C THR A 91 -1.04 -11.33 -2.65
N PRO A 92 -0.87 -10.81 -3.87
CA PRO A 92 0.15 -11.32 -4.78
C PRO A 92 1.56 -11.06 -4.27
N VAL A 93 2.47 -11.98 -4.59
CA VAL A 93 3.91 -11.86 -4.33
C VAL A 93 4.60 -11.46 -5.63
N GLY A 94 5.51 -10.48 -5.56
CA GLY A 94 6.27 -10.07 -6.74
C GLY A 94 6.57 -8.57 -6.77
N VAL A 95 6.94 -8.13 -7.97
CA VAL A 95 7.28 -6.74 -8.29
C VAL A 95 6.25 -6.20 -9.26
N TYR A 96 5.64 -5.07 -8.93
CA TYR A 96 4.57 -4.46 -9.72
C TYR A 96 4.79 -2.95 -9.84
N GLN A 97 4.04 -2.32 -10.76
CA GLN A 97 3.88 -0.88 -10.86
C GLN A 97 2.42 -0.52 -10.62
N PHE A 98 2.13 0.76 -10.48
CA PHE A 98 0.77 1.26 -10.42
C PHE A 98 0.32 1.73 -11.81
N ASN A 99 -0.96 1.54 -12.17
CA ASN A 99 -1.49 1.95 -13.48
C ASN A 99 -2.82 2.70 -13.43
N ALA A 100 -3.44 2.83 -12.25
CA ALA A 100 -4.63 3.63 -12.05
C ALA A 100 -4.63 4.25 -10.64
N TYR A 101 -5.04 5.51 -10.57
CA TYR A 101 -5.06 6.32 -9.36
C TYR A 101 -6.44 6.92 -9.20
N PHE A 102 -7.11 6.62 -8.09
CA PHE A 102 -8.49 7.04 -7.92
C PHE A 102 -8.89 7.18 -6.45
N GLY A 103 -10.08 7.71 -6.19
CA GLY A 103 -10.67 7.73 -4.87
C GLY A 103 -12.00 8.42 -4.82
N ILE A 104 -12.71 8.22 -3.71
CA ILE A 104 -13.98 8.89 -3.38
C ILE A 104 -13.73 10.36 -3.05
N LYS A 105 -12.60 10.65 -2.40
CA LYS A 105 -12.18 12.01 -2.04
C LYS A 105 -11.54 12.73 -3.22
N ASP A 106 -11.41 14.03 -3.06
CA ASP A 106 -10.68 14.86 -4.02
C ASP A 106 -9.21 14.46 -4.09
N ASN A 107 -8.56 14.78 -5.23
CA ASN A 107 -7.14 14.56 -5.43
C ASN A 107 -6.33 15.08 -4.22
N PRO A 108 -5.56 14.24 -3.53
CA PRO A 108 -4.81 14.62 -2.33
C PRO A 108 -3.57 15.48 -2.61
N GLY A 109 -3.34 15.88 -3.87
CA GLY A 109 -2.21 16.70 -4.31
C GLY A 109 -1.22 15.97 -5.20
N THR A 110 -1.63 14.87 -5.84
CA THR A 110 -0.78 14.19 -6.84
C THR A 110 -0.87 14.88 -8.20
N ASN A 111 0.25 14.81 -8.96
CA ASN A 111 0.30 15.20 -10.37
C ASN A 111 -0.03 14.04 -11.33
N LEU A 112 -0.28 12.83 -10.80
CA LEU A 112 -0.67 11.66 -11.59
C LEU A 112 -2.13 11.79 -12.06
N PRO A 113 -2.52 11.08 -13.13
CA PRO A 113 -3.90 11.05 -13.60
C PRO A 113 -4.83 10.45 -12.54
N TYR A 114 -5.44 11.29 -11.73
CA TYR A 114 -6.32 10.89 -10.63
C TYR A 114 -7.78 10.96 -11.04
N VAL A 115 -8.52 9.88 -10.83
CA VAL A 115 -9.96 9.81 -11.08
C VAL A 115 -10.72 9.94 -9.76
N LYS A 116 -11.43 11.05 -9.57
CA LYS A 116 -12.46 11.14 -8.52
C LYS A 116 -13.64 10.29 -8.95
N VAL A 117 -13.87 9.18 -8.24
CA VAL A 117 -14.95 8.25 -8.59
C VAL A 117 -16.33 8.82 -8.24
N ASN A 118 -17.33 8.39 -8.99
CA ASN A 118 -18.74 8.70 -8.79
C ASN A 118 -19.59 7.42 -8.99
N VAL A 119 -20.89 7.55 -8.96
CA VAL A 119 -21.86 6.44 -9.06
C VAL A 119 -21.77 5.60 -10.35
N SER A 120 -21.07 6.08 -11.37
CA SER A 120 -20.92 5.34 -12.64
C SER A 120 -19.60 4.58 -12.75
N HIS A 121 -18.69 4.70 -11.76
CA HIS A 121 -17.38 4.04 -11.83
C HIS A 121 -17.40 2.67 -11.15
N TYR A 122 -16.97 1.67 -11.89
CA TYR A 122 -16.77 0.29 -11.44
C TYR A 122 -15.35 -0.18 -11.73
N TRP A 123 -14.89 -1.17 -10.97
CA TRP A 123 -13.77 -2.00 -11.38
C TRP A 123 -14.33 -3.30 -11.88
N ASP A 124 -14.15 -3.56 -13.17
CA ASP A 124 -14.73 -4.72 -13.84
C ASP A 124 -14.11 -6.02 -13.31
N GLY A 125 -14.90 -6.82 -12.62
CA GLY A 125 -14.57 -8.14 -12.08
C GLY A 125 -15.16 -9.29 -12.89
N ASP A 126 -15.94 -8.99 -13.95
CA ASP A 126 -16.51 -9.98 -14.83
C ASP A 126 -15.44 -10.61 -15.73
N SER A 127 -15.12 -11.86 -15.44
CA SER A 127 -14.06 -12.58 -16.15
C SER A 127 -14.36 -12.87 -17.63
N ASP A 128 -15.60 -12.68 -18.07
CA ASP A 128 -16.02 -12.86 -19.44
C ASP A 128 -16.06 -11.53 -20.22
N SER A 129 -15.81 -10.38 -19.53
CA SER A 129 -15.75 -9.05 -20.11
C SER A 129 -14.41 -8.77 -20.79
N ASP A 130 -14.45 -8.03 -21.91
CA ASP A 130 -13.27 -7.50 -22.61
C ASP A 130 -12.50 -6.47 -21.76
N ARG A 131 -13.09 -5.98 -20.66
CA ARG A 131 -12.52 -5.00 -19.74
C ARG A 131 -12.20 -5.58 -18.36
N TYR A 132 -12.20 -6.92 -18.24
CA TYR A 132 -11.85 -7.57 -16.98
C TYR A 132 -10.57 -6.99 -16.36
N ASN A 133 -10.63 -6.70 -15.07
CA ASN A 133 -9.57 -6.07 -14.27
C ASN A 133 -9.20 -4.64 -14.72
N GLN A 134 -10.17 -3.87 -15.21
CA GLN A 134 -10.01 -2.46 -15.58
C GLN A 134 -11.09 -1.60 -14.92
N MET A 135 -10.76 -0.31 -14.72
CA MET A 135 -11.78 0.67 -14.35
C MET A 135 -12.68 0.97 -15.55
N VAL A 136 -13.97 0.90 -15.35
CA VAL A 136 -14.99 1.22 -16.35
C VAL A 136 -15.96 2.28 -15.84
N ASN A 137 -16.52 3.04 -16.78
CA ASN A 137 -17.61 3.96 -16.48
C ASN A 137 -18.90 3.42 -17.10
N TYR A 138 -19.90 3.08 -16.29
CA TYR A 138 -21.16 2.49 -16.68
C TYR A 138 -21.97 3.35 -17.66
N GLU A 139 -21.75 4.65 -17.74
CA GLU A 139 -22.41 5.52 -18.71
C GLU A 139 -21.90 5.30 -20.14
N THR A 140 -20.63 4.86 -20.28
CA THR A 140 -19.96 4.70 -21.58
C THR A 140 -19.71 3.24 -21.97
N TYR A 141 -19.65 2.33 -21.01
CA TYR A 141 -19.42 0.90 -21.21
C TYR A 141 -20.35 0.10 -20.32
N LYS A 142 -21.17 -0.79 -20.89
CA LYS A 142 -22.21 -1.57 -20.17
C LYS A 142 -22.09 -3.07 -20.38
N ASP A 143 -21.11 -3.52 -21.13
CA ASP A 143 -20.93 -4.93 -21.48
C ASP A 143 -20.06 -5.65 -20.43
N PHE A 144 -20.54 -5.64 -19.19
CA PHE A 144 -19.96 -6.34 -18.04
C PHE A 144 -21.02 -6.57 -16.94
N SER A 145 -20.78 -7.54 -16.08
CA SER A 145 -21.64 -7.82 -14.92
C SER A 145 -21.31 -6.88 -13.75
N THR A 146 -22.29 -6.04 -13.38
CA THR A 146 -22.16 -5.18 -12.19
C THR A 146 -22.15 -5.99 -10.89
N ASP A 147 -22.76 -7.19 -10.87
CA ASP A 147 -22.80 -8.07 -9.69
C ASP A 147 -21.44 -8.75 -9.44
N GLU A 148 -20.60 -8.89 -10.48
CA GLU A 148 -19.26 -9.44 -10.40
C GLU A 148 -18.18 -8.35 -10.27
N SER A 149 -18.58 -7.08 -10.33
CA SER A 149 -17.68 -5.92 -10.36
C SER A 149 -17.76 -5.12 -9.06
N GLU A 150 -16.70 -4.39 -8.74
CA GLU A 150 -16.69 -3.50 -7.58
C GLU A 150 -17.26 -2.13 -7.94
N HIS A 151 -18.38 -1.74 -7.32
CA HIS A 151 -18.90 -0.38 -7.39
C HIS A 151 -18.05 0.54 -6.52
N LEU A 152 -17.10 1.26 -7.13
CA LEU A 152 -15.99 1.91 -6.42
C LEU A 152 -16.43 2.94 -5.39
N ILE A 153 -17.58 3.64 -5.64
CA ILE A 153 -18.11 4.66 -4.73
C ILE A 153 -18.68 4.09 -3.43
N GLU A 154 -19.03 2.79 -3.40
CA GLU A 154 -19.64 2.13 -2.24
C GLU A 154 -18.62 1.55 -1.25
N ILE A 155 -17.34 1.52 -1.60
CA ILE A 155 -16.27 0.98 -0.76
C ILE A 155 -15.67 2.07 0.16
N ASP A 156 -16.52 2.77 0.87
CA ASP A 156 -16.14 3.79 1.85
C ASP A 156 -15.93 3.17 3.27
N PRO A 157 -14.86 3.47 4.01
CA PRO A 157 -13.75 4.39 3.69
C PRO A 157 -12.59 3.73 2.90
N GLY A 158 -12.71 2.48 2.49
CA GLY A 158 -11.63 1.73 1.84
C GLY A 158 -11.04 2.45 0.63
N TYR A 159 -11.90 3.01 -0.21
CA TYR A 159 -11.49 3.70 -1.43
C TYR A 159 -11.59 5.23 -1.32
N GLU A 160 -11.47 5.81 -0.09
CA GLU A 160 -11.20 7.24 0.04
C GLU A 160 -10.04 7.67 -0.87
N TYR A 161 -8.98 6.84 -0.91
CA TYR A 161 -7.87 6.86 -1.86
C TYR A 161 -7.51 5.42 -2.22
N ALA A 162 -7.22 5.16 -3.50
CA ALA A 162 -6.76 3.85 -3.95
C ALA A 162 -5.90 3.97 -5.21
N MET A 163 -4.93 3.07 -5.37
CA MET A 163 -4.14 2.92 -6.58
C MET A 163 -4.02 1.44 -6.96
N ASN A 164 -4.19 1.13 -8.24
CA ASN A 164 -4.14 -0.25 -8.71
C ASN A 164 -2.71 -0.76 -8.74
N ILE A 165 -2.45 -1.81 -7.96
CA ILE A 165 -1.25 -2.64 -8.10
C ILE A 165 -1.48 -3.51 -9.33
N ASN A 166 -0.70 -3.31 -10.38
CA ASN A 166 -0.93 -3.86 -11.71
C ASN A 166 -0.73 -5.39 -11.78
N TRP A 167 -1.41 -6.11 -10.85
CA TRP A 167 -1.56 -7.55 -10.86
C TRP A 167 -2.48 -7.94 -12.02
N ASN A 168 -2.19 -9.07 -12.68
CA ASN A 168 -2.99 -9.57 -13.81
C ASN A 168 -3.27 -8.50 -14.87
N LYS A 169 -2.23 -7.74 -15.24
CA LYS A 169 -2.30 -6.62 -16.21
C LYS A 169 -2.88 -7.02 -17.57
N ASP A 170 -2.74 -8.29 -17.94
CA ASP A 170 -3.20 -8.81 -19.24
C ASP A 170 -4.67 -9.30 -19.17
N GLY A 171 -5.36 -9.10 -18.05
CA GLY A 171 -6.77 -9.46 -17.89
C GLY A 171 -7.03 -10.96 -18.07
N ILE A 172 -6.13 -11.82 -17.61
CA ILE A 172 -6.31 -13.28 -17.73
C ILE A 172 -7.54 -13.67 -16.90
N PRO A 173 -8.60 -14.25 -17.51
CA PRO A 173 -9.82 -14.61 -16.82
C PRO A 173 -9.58 -15.47 -15.56
N LYS A 174 -10.28 -15.16 -14.47
CA LYS A 174 -10.23 -15.90 -13.19
C LYS A 174 -8.89 -15.90 -12.47
N LYS A 175 -7.89 -15.19 -12.96
CA LYS A 175 -6.58 -15.07 -12.30
C LYS A 175 -6.64 -14.13 -11.08
N GLY A 176 -7.62 -13.28 -11.04
CA GLY A 176 -7.81 -12.28 -9.99
C GLY A 176 -7.82 -10.84 -10.53
N SER A 177 -8.67 -10.02 -9.96
CA SER A 177 -8.89 -8.62 -10.31
C SER A 177 -8.83 -7.73 -9.06
N ALA A 178 -8.92 -6.41 -9.23
CA ALA A 178 -9.11 -5.43 -8.17
C ALA A 178 -8.08 -5.54 -7.03
N ILE A 179 -6.79 -5.58 -7.35
CA ILE A 179 -5.71 -5.57 -6.35
C ILE A 179 -5.15 -4.16 -6.21
N PHE A 180 -5.48 -3.51 -5.10
CA PHE A 180 -5.16 -2.11 -4.85
C PHE A 180 -4.26 -1.93 -3.62
N LEU A 181 -3.54 -0.81 -3.59
CA LEU A 181 -3.11 -0.15 -2.38
C LEU A 181 -4.19 0.89 -2.03
N HIS A 182 -4.88 0.72 -0.89
CA HIS A 182 -6.06 1.52 -0.51
C HIS A 182 -6.09 1.86 0.98
N CYS A 183 -7.11 2.59 1.43
CA CYS A 183 -7.26 2.99 2.83
C CYS A 183 -7.76 1.85 3.69
N PHE A 184 -7.44 1.88 5.01
CA PHE A 184 -8.02 0.95 5.98
C PHE A 184 -9.54 0.94 5.94
N THR A 185 -10.10 -0.24 6.13
CA THR A 185 -11.51 -0.47 6.45
C THR A 185 -11.64 -0.82 7.95
N ARG A 186 -12.81 -1.30 8.36
CA ARG A 186 -13.02 -1.81 9.74
C ARG A 186 -12.30 -3.13 9.99
N ASN A 187 -11.99 -3.87 8.93
CA ASN A 187 -11.33 -5.17 9.02
C ASN A 187 -9.80 -5.00 9.09
N LYS A 188 -9.15 -5.86 9.85
CA LYS A 188 -7.69 -5.97 9.92
C LYS A 188 -7.14 -6.97 8.89
N TYR A 189 -7.75 -7.02 7.73
CA TYR A 189 -7.38 -7.81 6.56
C TYR A 189 -8.11 -7.29 5.31
N THR A 190 -7.67 -7.72 4.13
CA THR A 190 -8.30 -7.42 2.84
C THR A 190 -8.75 -8.71 2.13
N ALA A 191 -9.36 -8.58 0.96
CA ALA A 191 -9.65 -9.70 0.07
C ALA A 191 -8.45 -10.10 -0.82
N GLY A 192 -7.34 -9.36 -0.75
CA GLY A 192 -6.13 -9.55 -1.54
C GLY A 192 -5.32 -8.26 -1.76
N CYS A 193 -5.92 -7.13 -1.51
CA CYS A 193 -5.29 -5.80 -1.59
C CYS A 193 -4.24 -5.59 -0.49
N VAL A 194 -3.57 -4.45 -0.56
CA VAL A 194 -2.78 -3.87 0.53
C VAL A 194 -3.54 -2.65 1.06
N ALA A 195 -3.79 -2.60 2.37
CA ALA A 195 -4.45 -1.44 2.98
C ALA A 195 -3.53 -0.75 3.98
N ILE A 196 -3.57 0.59 4.02
CA ILE A 196 -2.84 1.44 4.97
C ILE A 196 -3.74 2.55 5.50
N HIS A 197 -3.27 3.27 6.50
CA HIS A 197 -4.02 4.43 7.01
C HIS A 197 -4.14 5.54 5.95
N TYR A 198 -5.32 6.18 5.83
CA TYR A 198 -5.62 7.14 4.76
C TYR A 198 -4.66 8.34 4.71
N LEU A 199 -4.16 8.83 5.87
CA LEU A 199 -3.16 9.92 5.90
C LEU A 199 -1.84 9.49 5.26
N ASN A 200 -1.39 8.26 5.49
CA ASN A 200 -0.17 7.72 4.90
C ASN A 200 -0.33 7.55 3.38
N LEU A 201 -1.50 7.08 2.94
CA LEU A 201 -1.76 6.94 1.51
C LEU A 201 -1.85 8.30 0.81
N ALA A 202 -2.49 9.30 1.45
CA ALA A 202 -2.51 10.67 0.94
C ALA A 202 -1.09 11.27 0.85
N GLU A 203 -0.20 10.94 1.81
CA GLU A 203 1.19 11.38 1.78
C GLU A 203 1.99 10.70 0.65
N ILE A 204 1.77 9.39 0.46
CA ILE A 204 2.33 8.67 -0.71
C ILE A 204 1.88 9.33 -2.01
N TYR A 205 0.60 9.66 -2.16
CA TYR A 205 0.06 10.31 -3.35
C TYR A 205 0.75 11.65 -3.69
N ARG A 206 1.13 12.45 -2.68
CA ARG A 206 1.83 13.73 -2.90
C ARG A 206 3.25 13.55 -3.38
N LYS A 207 3.87 12.41 -3.09
CA LYS A 207 5.29 12.15 -3.38
C LYS A 207 5.50 11.21 -4.57
N ILE A 208 4.55 10.28 -4.81
CA ILE A 208 4.71 9.22 -5.82
C ILE A 208 4.76 9.76 -7.25
N ASN A 209 5.57 9.14 -8.09
CA ASN A 209 5.59 9.34 -9.55
C ASN A 209 5.08 8.08 -10.29
N ASP A 210 4.92 8.19 -11.59
CA ASP A 210 4.39 7.13 -12.47
C ASP A 210 5.34 5.94 -12.67
N ASN A 211 6.60 6.06 -12.24
CA ASN A 211 7.60 5.01 -12.34
C ASN A 211 7.91 4.32 -10.99
N CYS A 212 7.04 4.49 -9.98
CA CYS A 212 7.19 3.81 -8.70
C CYS A 212 6.91 2.30 -8.82
N TYR A 213 7.78 1.49 -8.22
CA TYR A 213 7.58 0.05 -8.09
C TYR A 213 7.12 -0.30 -6.68
N ILE A 214 6.28 -1.34 -6.57
CA ILE A 214 5.92 -1.98 -5.32
C ILE A 214 6.39 -3.43 -5.33
N ILE A 215 7.08 -3.84 -4.26
CA ILE A 215 7.58 -5.21 -4.05
C ILE A 215 6.88 -5.79 -2.84
N ILE A 216 6.25 -6.94 -3.01
CA ILE A 216 5.45 -7.58 -1.97
C ILE A 216 6.02 -8.97 -1.72
N ASP A 217 6.61 -9.19 -0.55
CA ASP A 217 7.11 -10.50 -0.09
C ASP A 217 7.52 -10.44 1.39
N THR A 218 7.87 -11.59 1.96
CA THR A 218 8.51 -11.66 3.28
C THR A 218 9.96 -11.17 3.22
N LYS A 219 10.49 -10.66 4.34
CA LYS A 219 11.86 -10.16 4.43
C LYS A 219 12.89 -11.17 3.91
N ASP A 220 12.76 -12.44 4.30
CA ASP A 220 13.69 -13.51 3.93
C ASP A 220 13.74 -13.76 2.41
N ASN A 221 12.67 -13.44 1.70
CA ASN A 221 12.54 -13.65 0.26
C ASN A 221 12.89 -12.40 -0.58
N MET A 222 13.09 -11.23 0.05
CA MET A 222 13.38 -9.99 -0.69
C MET A 222 14.63 -10.09 -1.56
N THR A 223 15.63 -10.87 -1.16
CA THR A 223 16.87 -11.05 -1.91
C THR A 223 16.68 -11.70 -3.29
N ARG A 224 15.54 -12.38 -3.54
CA ARG A 224 15.23 -12.95 -4.88
C ARG A 224 15.04 -11.88 -5.95
N TYR A 225 14.78 -10.64 -5.56
CA TYR A 225 14.56 -9.50 -6.44
C TYR A 225 15.83 -8.65 -6.62
N TYR A 226 16.95 -9.07 -6.05
CA TYR A 226 18.27 -8.45 -6.24
C TYR A 226 18.88 -8.83 -7.58
N ASP A 227 19.81 -7.97 -8.09
CA ASP A 227 20.67 -8.27 -9.22
C ASP A 227 21.68 -9.37 -8.89
#